data_609fdb76271fc90c39ffa2dc2d49da97
#
_entry.id   609fdb76271fc90c39ffa2dc2d49da97
#
_cell.length_a   1.000
_cell.length_b   1.000
_cell.length_c   1.000
_cell.angle_alpha   90.00
_cell.angle_beta   90.00
_cell.angle_gamma   90.00
#
_symmetry.space_group_name_H-M   'P 1'
#
loop_
_entity.id
_entity.type
_entity.pdbx_description
1 polymer ?
#
loop_
_entity_poly.entity_id
_entity_poly.type
_entity_poly.pdbx_seq_one_letter_code
_entity_poly.pdbx_strand_id
1 'polypeptide(L)'
;QDVTVAPPDSLKAADSLQVMTDTVPPKKTKVYLIHSNTLSFDKAVKPDAQILNGDVCFRHDSSYMYCDSAYFFEQTNSLEAFSNVRMEQGDTLFVYGDYLFYDGNTQVAYLRENVRMENGQVTLFTDSLNYERIPNIGYYFEGGLIVDSLNQLSSFYGQYSPETKLAVFNDSVQVENPDFTLYSDTLHYDTESKVATILGPSVIVSDSGTIHTSRGWYDTVNNTSLLLDQSQVESGEKILIGDSIFYNRDTGMGEVYGNMSLID
;
A
#
# COMPACT_ATOMS: atom_id res chain seq x y z
N GLN A 1 -30.63 13.24 44.23
CA GLN A 1 -30.77 13.94 42.93
C GLN A 1 -30.14 13.03 41.89
N ASP A 2 -31.05 12.31 41.18
CA ASP A 2 -30.74 11.45 40.04
C ASP A 2 -30.25 12.30 38.86
N VAL A 3 -29.04 12.04 38.40
CA VAL A 3 -28.53 12.56 37.12
C VAL A 3 -28.62 11.42 36.11
N THR A 4 -29.72 11.35 35.37
CA THR A 4 -29.88 10.51 34.19
C THR A 4 -29.03 11.08 33.04
N VAL A 5 -27.94 10.43 32.71
CA VAL A 5 -27.18 10.68 31.48
C VAL A 5 -27.86 9.88 30.36
N ALA A 6 -28.42 10.58 29.37
CA ALA A 6 -29.01 9.98 28.18
C ALA A 6 -27.88 9.41 27.27
N PRO A 7 -28.12 8.26 26.59
CA PRO A 7 -27.19 7.71 25.66
C PRO A 7 -27.07 8.60 24.40
N PRO A 8 -25.90 8.69 23.75
CA PRO A 8 -25.78 9.45 22.51
C PRO A 8 -26.53 8.75 21.37
N ASP A 9 -27.30 9.54 20.67
CA ASP A 9 -28.15 9.15 19.55
C ASP A 9 -27.41 8.44 18.43
N SER A 10 -28.10 7.40 17.97
CA SER A 10 -27.93 6.66 16.72
C SER A 10 -27.09 7.32 15.63
N LEU A 11 -26.02 6.61 15.22
CA LEU A 11 -25.37 6.78 13.93
C LEU A 11 -26.39 6.53 12.81
N LYS A 12 -26.91 7.60 12.25
CA LYS A 12 -27.63 7.59 10.99
C LYS A 12 -26.67 7.14 9.89
N ALA A 13 -27.15 6.18 9.09
CA ALA A 13 -26.51 5.76 7.85
C ALA A 13 -26.03 6.98 7.06
N ALA A 14 -24.74 7.00 6.75
CA ALA A 14 -24.17 8.01 5.89
C ALA A 14 -24.75 7.80 4.48
N ASP A 15 -25.65 8.69 4.12
CA ASP A 15 -26.09 8.90 2.75
C ASP A 15 -24.86 9.17 1.90
N SER A 16 -24.75 8.43 0.80
CA SER A 16 -23.68 8.59 -0.19
C SER A 16 -23.78 9.97 -0.82
N LEU A 17 -23.11 10.95 -0.25
CA LEU A 17 -22.84 12.21 -0.92
C LEU A 17 -21.88 11.91 -2.08
N GLN A 18 -22.45 11.71 -3.28
CA GLN A 18 -21.72 11.93 -4.53
C GLN A 18 -21.30 13.40 -4.54
N VAL A 19 -20.09 13.67 -4.05
CA VAL A 19 -19.40 14.91 -4.35
C VAL A 19 -19.09 14.84 -5.85
N MET A 20 -19.93 15.47 -6.67
CA MET A 20 -19.54 15.85 -8.02
C MET A 20 -18.43 16.89 -7.87
N THR A 21 -17.20 16.41 -7.76
CA THR A 21 -16.06 17.26 -8.05
C THR A 21 -16.09 17.50 -9.55
N ASP A 22 -16.33 18.76 -9.95
CA ASP A 22 -16.00 19.25 -11.28
C ASP A 22 -14.48 19.07 -11.45
N THR A 23 -14.06 17.87 -11.79
CA THR A 23 -12.67 17.58 -12.16
C THR A 23 -12.47 18.17 -13.54
N VAL A 24 -11.87 19.36 -13.59
CA VAL A 24 -11.25 19.88 -14.81
C VAL A 24 -10.36 18.75 -15.34
N PRO A 25 -10.57 18.26 -16.57
CA PRO A 25 -9.76 17.18 -17.10
C PRO A 25 -8.28 17.58 -17.01
N PRO A 26 -7.41 16.69 -16.53
CA PRO A 26 -6.01 17.00 -16.35
C PRO A 26 -5.44 17.51 -17.67
N LYS A 27 -4.70 18.62 -17.61
CA LYS A 27 -4.07 19.22 -18.78
C LYS A 27 -3.14 18.16 -19.39
N LYS A 28 -3.40 17.75 -20.63
CA LYS A 28 -2.52 16.80 -21.31
C LYS A 28 -1.14 17.43 -21.48
N THR A 29 -0.16 16.89 -20.81
CA THR A 29 1.24 17.28 -20.90
C THR A 29 2.00 16.27 -21.76
N LYS A 30 3.16 16.66 -22.28
CA LYS A 30 3.97 15.80 -23.15
C LYS A 30 5.12 15.19 -22.39
N VAL A 31 5.45 13.96 -22.78
CA VAL A 31 6.72 13.33 -22.45
C VAL A 31 7.79 13.91 -23.38
N TYR A 32 8.91 14.31 -22.80
CA TYR A 32 10.07 14.85 -23.54
C TYR A 32 11.26 13.93 -23.37
N LEU A 33 11.90 13.58 -24.49
CA LEU A 33 13.24 13.00 -24.49
C LEU A 33 14.23 14.09 -24.08
N ILE A 34 14.98 13.85 -23.02
CA ILE A 34 16.02 14.77 -22.51
C ILE A 34 17.40 14.35 -23.01
N HIS A 35 17.68 13.02 -22.97
CA HIS A 35 18.97 12.48 -23.37
C HIS A 35 18.85 11.06 -23.90
N SER A 36 19.73 10.72 -24.83
CA SER A 36 20.12 9.34 -25.20
C SER A 36 21.47 9.42 -25.94
N ASN A 37 22.28 8.38 -25.83
CA ASN A 37 23.56 8.32 -26.59
C ASN A 37 23.28 8.13 -28.06
N THR A 38 22.27 7.37 -28.45
CA THR A 38 21.88 7.18 -29.86
C THR A 38 20.36 7.23 -30.02
N LEU A 39 19.93 7.76 -31.16
CA LEU A 39 18.55 7.75 -31.62
C LEU A 39 18.54 7.25 -33.07
N SER A 40 17.70 6.25 -33.35
CA SER A 40 17.53 5.70 -34.67
C SER A 40 16.06 5.39 -34.97
N PHE A 41 15.76 5.17 -36.26
CA PHE A 41 14.45 4.74 -36.74
C PHE A 41 14.64 3.48 -37.55
N ASP A 42 13.99 2.38 -37.17
CA ASP A 42 13.97 1.15 -37.94
C ASP A 42 12.55 0.59 -37.97
N LYS A 43 11.91 0.74 -39.13
CA LYS A 43 10.54 0.28 -39.36
C LYS A 43 10.37 -1.24 -39.29
N ALA A 44 11.47 -1.98 -39.48
CA ALA A 44 11.44 -3.44 -39.37
C ALA A 44 11.45 -3.90 -37.88
N VAL A 45 12.03 -3.09 -37.00
CA VAL A 45 12.08 -3.38 -35.55
C VAL A 45 10.86 -2.81 -34.82
N LYS A 46 10.58 -1.51 -35.00
CA LYS A 46 9.43 -0.84 -34.33
C LYS A 46 8.98 0.33 -35.25
N PRO A 47 7.91 0.15 -36.06
CA PRO A 47 7.58 1.06 -37.16
C PRO A 47 7.26 2.49 -36.75
N ASP A 48 6.69 2.69 -35.56
CA ASP A 48 6.17 4.00 -35.11
C ASP A 48 6.97 4.59 -33.94
N ALA A 49 8.14 4.04 -33.62
CA ALA A 49 8.96 4.44 -32.49
C ALA A 49 10.30 5.03 -32.88
N GLN A 50 10.79 5.94 -32.07
CA GLN A 50 12.19 6.28 -31.97
C GLN A 50 12.89 5.22 -31.12
N ILE A 51 13.96 4.62 -31.60
CA ILE A 51 14.78 3.61 -30.92
C ILE A 51 15.94 4.32 -30.24
N LEU A 52 15.98 4.26 -28.93
CA LEU A 52 16.92 4.99 -28.09
C LEU A 52 17.83 4.01 -27.34
N ASN A 53 19.13 4.28 -27.29
CA ASN A 53 20.08 3.45 -26.54
C ASN A 53 21.11 4.30 -25.82
N GLY A 54 21.45 3.87 -24.61
CA GLY A 54 22.48 4.40 -23.73
C GLY A 54 22.05 5.67 -23.01
N ASP A 55 22.09 5.62 -21.68
CA ASP A 55 21.80 6.72 -20.76
C ASP A 55 20.51 7.48 -21.11
N VAL A 56 19.45 6.73 -21.42
CA VAL A 56 18.17 7.32 -21.84
C VAL A 56 17.50 8.02 -20.68
N CYS A 57 17.08 9.27 -20.89
CA CYS A 57 16.36 10.06 -19.90
C CYS A 57 15.15 10.75 -20.53
N PHE A 58 14.00 10.54 -19.94
CA PHE A 58 12.75 11.26 -20.25
C PHE A 58 12.31 12.14 -19.09
N ARG A 59 11.55 13.19 -19.42
CA ARG A 59 10.86 14.03 -18.46
C ARG A 59 9.38 14.15 -18.81
N HIS A 60 8.54 14.02 -17.80
CA HIS A 60 7.12 14.35 -17.89
C HIS A 60 6.70 15.17 -16.67
N ASP A 61 6.42 16.46 -16.87
CA ASP A 61 6.22 17.44 -15.79
C ASP A 61 7.40 17.50 -14.82
N SER A 62 7.19 17.15 -13.54
CA SER A 62 8.22 17.07 -12.50
C SER A 62 8.85 15.68 -12.35
N SER A 63 8.43 14.69 -13.16
CA SER A 63 8.97 13.34 -13.07
C SER A 63 10.02 13.08 -14.13
N TYR A 64 11.03 12.32 -13.75
CA TYR A 64 12.10 11.84 -14.63
C TYR A 64 12.05 10.32 -14.72
N MET A 65 12.38 9.78 -15.88
CA MET A 65 12.47 8.34 -16.16
C MET A 65 13.79 8.05 -16.86
N TYR A 66 14.54 7.10 -16.33
CA TYR A 66 15.88 6.70 -16.81
C TYR A 66 15.86 5.23 -17.15
N CYS A 67 16.64 4.81 -18.17
CA CYS A 67 16.81 3.42 -18.55
C CYS A 67 18.02 3.26 -19.50
N ASP A 68 18.40 2.01 -19.78
CA ASP A 68 19.47 1.72 -20.71
C ASP A 68 19.05 1.86 -22.18
N SER A 69 17.79 1.47 -22.49
CA SER A 69 17.22 1.58 -23.83
C SER A 69 15.73 1.80 -23.79
N ALA A 70 15.17 2.40 -24.85
CA ALA A 70 13.73 2.65 -24.95
C ALA A 70 13.22 2.70 -26.38
N TYR A 71 11.92 2.45 -26.53
CA TYR A 71 11.11 2.85 -27.66
C TYR A 71 10.25 4.04 -27.28
N PHE A 72 10.38 5.15 -27.97
CA PHE A 72 9.59 6.35 -27.73
C PHE A 72 8.58 6.59 -28.86
N PHE A 73 7.31 6.60 -28.52
CA PHE A 73 6.17 6.80 -29.41
C PHE A 73 5.64 8.23 -29.25
N GLU A 74 6.26 9.17 -29.95
CA GLU A 74 5.94 10.61 -29.80
C GLU A 74 4.46 10.91 -30.15
N GLN A 75 3.87 10.21 -31.13
CA GLN A 75 2.49 10.44 -31.57
C GLN A 75 1.46 10.04 -30.52
N THR A 76 1.71 8.95 -29.80
CA THR A 76 0.85 8.45 -28.72
C THR A 76 1.25 8.94 -27.36
N ASN A 77 2.34 9.74 -27.26
CA ASN A 77 2.87 10.27 -26.02
C ASN A 77 3.21 9.18 -25.00
N SER A 78 3.79 8.07 -25.48
CA SER A 78 4.09 6.90 -24.65
C SER A 78 5.50 6.37 -24.90
N LEU A 79 6.00 5.54 -23.98
CA LEU A 79 7.30 4.90 -24.10
C LEU A 79 7.31 3.48 -23.54
N GLU A 80 8.19 2.65 -24.07
CA GLU A 80 8.62 1.38 -23.48
C GLU A 80 10.10 1.53 -23.11
N ALA A 81 10.46 1.25 -21.86
CA ALA A 81 11.82 1.36 -21.34
C ALA A 81 12.31 0.01 -20.84
N PHE A 82 13.59 -0.28 -21.04
CA PHE A 82 14.19 -1.58 -20.79
C PHE A 82 15.51 -1.42 -20.03
N SER A 83 15.71 -2.28 -19.06
CA SER A 83 16.90 -2.43 -18.23
C SER A 83 17.25 -1.20 -17.39
N ASN A 84 17.53 -1.43 -16.12
CA ASN A 84 17.87 -0.39 -15.16
C ASN A 84 16.88 0.78 -15.15
N VAL A 85 15.59 0.45 -15.29
CA VAL A 85 14.53 1.46 -15.25
C VAL A 85 14.47 2.11 -13.87
N ARG A 86 14.46 3.45 -13.85
CA ARG A 86 14.27 4.25 -12.66
C ARG A 86 13.35 5.43 -12.97
N MET A 87 12.27 5.53 -12.23
CA MET A 87 11.35 6.66 -12.28
C MET A 87 11.45 7.45 -10.98
N GLU A 88 11.51 8.77 -11.09
CA GLU A 88 11.59 9.70 -9.95
C GLU A 88 10.40 10.64 -9.99
N GLN A 89 9.74 10.82 -8.84
CA GLN A 89 8.69 11.82 -8.66
C GLN A 89 8.96 12.66 -7.43
N GLY A 90 9.35 13.92 -7.65
CA GLY A 90 9.90 14.75 -6.58
C GLY A 90 11.19 14.17 -6.01
N ASP A 91 11.48 14.50 -4.75
CA ASP A 91 12.72 14.11 -4.07
C ASP A 91 12.55 12.89 -3.15
N THR A 92 11.36 12.30 -3.08
CA THR A 92 11.03 11.28 -2.08
C THR A 92 10.49 9.98 -2.63
N LEU A 93 10.04 9.95 -3.89
CA LEU A 93 9.49 8.76 -4.51
C LEU A 93 10.37 8.29 -5.65
N PHE A 94 10.87 7.06 -5.52
CA PHE A 94 11.68 6.38 -6.52
C PHE A 94 11.05 5.03 -6.85
N VAL A 95 10.90 4.71 -8.14
CA VAL A 95 10.39 3.43 -8.61
C VAL A 95 11.38 2.82 -9.58
N TYR A 96 11.76 1.57 -9.35
CA TYR A 96 12.73 0.81 -10.13
C TYR A 96 12.06 -0.43 -10.73
N GLY A 97 12.63 -0.96 -11.80
CA GLY A 97 12.22 -2.22 -12.43
C GLY A 97 13.08 -2.52 -13.65
N ASP A 98 12.86 -3.68 -14.27
CA ASP A 98 13.59 -4.05 -15.49
C ASP A 98 12.84 -3.65 -16.77
N TYR A 99 11.53 -3.48 -16.68
CA TYR A 99 10.67 -3.03 -17.77
C TYR A 99 9.68 -1.97 -17.30
N LEU A 100 9.42 -0.96 -18.15
CA LEU A 100 8.39 0.04 -17.97
C LEU A 100 7.66 0.29 -19.28
N PHE A 101 6.33 0.20 -19.27
CA PHE A 101 5.50 0.92 -20.22
C PHE A 101 4.88 2.14 -19.54
N TYR A 102 5.03 3.32 -20.14
CA TYR A 102 4.48 4.57 -19.63
C TYR A 102 3.56 5.24 -20.63
N ASP A 103 2.31 5.49 -20.24
CA ASP A 103 1.37 6.30 -21.01
C ASP A 103 1.32 7.73 -20.46
N GLY A 104 1.89 8.66 -21.20
CA GLY A 104 1.93 10.06 -20.82
C GLY A 104 0.58 10.77 -20.88
N ASN A 105 -0.44 10.23 -21.56
CA ASN A 105 -1.77 10.83 -21.61
C ASN A 105 -2.58 10.52 -20.33
N THR A 106 -2.48 9.30 -19.85
CA THR A 106 -3.13 8.84 -18.60
C THR A 106 -2.24 9.02 -17.38
N GLN A 107 -0.93 9.19 -17.58
CA GLN A 107 0.11 9.26 -16.56
C GLN A 107 0.20 8.00 -15.72
N VAL A 108 -0.01 6.84 -16.36
CA VAL A 108 0.11 5.53 -15.73
C VAL A 108 1.41 4.86 -16.16
N ALA A 109 2.14 4.35 -15.18
CA ALA A 109 3.35 3.55 -15.36
C ALA A 109 3.06 2.09 -15.04
N TYR A 110 3.40 1.19 -15.95
CA TYR A 110 3.29 -0.26 -15.80
C TYR A 110 4.71 -0.83 -15.70
N LEU A 111 5.15 -1.10 -14.47
CA LEU A 111 6.47 -1.67 -14.22
C LEU A 111 6.37 -3.19 -14.03
N ARG A 112 7.38 -3.90 -14.54
CA ARG A 112 7.46 -5.37 -14.47
C ARG A 112 8.89 -5.79 -14.17
N GLU A 113 9.01 -6.93 -13.51
CA GLU A 113 10.25 -7.61 -13.15
C GLU A 113 11.13 -6.80 -12.19
N ASN A 114 11.43 -7.37 -11.04
CA ASN A 114 12.27 -6.78 -9.99
C ASN A 114 11.83 -5.37 -9.57
N VAL A 115 10.52 -5.15 -9.45
CA VAL A 115 9.98 -3.83 -9.14
C VAL A 115 10.21 -3.49 -7.68
N ARG A 116 10.73 -2.27 -7.44
CA ARG A 116 10.93 -1.69 -6.11
C ARG A 116 10.45 -0.24 -6.11
N MET A 117 9.55 0.09 -5.18
CA MET A 117 9.05 1.45 -4.97
C MET A 117 9.48 1.95 -3.60
N GLU A 118 10.23 3.02 -3.54
CA GLU A 118 10.79 3.61 -2.32
C GLU A 118 10.12 4.95 -2.02
N ASN A 119 9.65 5.12 -0.78
CA ASN A 119 9.14 6.38 -0.27
C ASN A 119 9.59 6.61 1.18
N GLY A 120 10.67 7.34 1.36
CA GLY A 120 11.28 7.55 2.68
C GLY A 120 11.80 6.24 3.28
N GLN A 121 11.21 5.81 4.39
CA GLN A 121 11.58 4.55 5.07
C GLN A 121 10.72 3.35 4.66
N VAL A 122 9.81 3.54 3.72
CA VAL A 122 8.92 2.48 3.22
C VAL A 122 9.39 2.02 1.87
N THR A 123 9.51 0.71 1.69
CA THR A 123 9.84 0.08 0.41
C THR A 123 8.83 -0.99 0.09
N LEU A 124 8.23 -0.91 -1.10
CA LEU A 124 7.40 -1.96 -1.69
C LEU A 124 8.24 -2.75 -2.71
N PHE A 125 8.21 -4.07 -2.61
CA PHE A 125 8.80 -5.02 -3.57
C PHE A 125 7.67 -5.82 -4.22
N THR A 126 7.72 -6.00 -5.54
CA THR A 126 6.79 -6.84 -6.31
C THR A 126 7.40 -7.13 -7.68
N ASP A 127 6.82 -8.06 -8.45
CA ASP A 127 7.17 -8.28 -9.85
C ASP A 127 6.25 -7.53 -10.82
N SER A 128 5.11 -7.02 -10.34
CA SER A 128 4.17 -6.27 -11.18
C SER A 128 3.55 -5.09 -10.44
N LEU A 129 3.89 -3.88 -10.85
CA LEU A 129 3.36 -2.63 -10.30
C LEU A 129 2.70 -1.80 -11.39
N ASN A 130 1.46 -1.38 -11.15
CA ASN A 130 0.86 -0.28 -11.90
C ASN A 130 0.85 0.95 -11.01
N TYR A 131 1.48 2.02 -11.45
CA TYR A 131 1.57 3.26 -10.68
C TYR A 131 0.84 4.39 -11.42
N GLU A 132 -0.23 4.89 -10.79
CA GLU A 132 -1.01 6.02 -11.28
C GLU A 132 -0.48 7.31 -10.64
N ARG A 133 0.18 8.15 -11.43
CA ARG A 133 0.87 9.36 -10.94
C ARG A 133 -0.08 10.43 -10.41
N ILE A 134 -1.28 10.56 -11.01
CA ILE A 134 -2.24 11.62 -10.61
C ILE A 134 -2.79 11.34 -9.22
N PRO A 135 -3.39 10.18 -8.91
CA PRO A 135 -3.81 9.85 -7.55
C PRO A 135 -2.64 9.45 -6.64
N ASN A 136 -1.44 9.31 -7.18
CA ASN A 136 -0.22 8.89 -6.47
C ASN A 136 -0.41 7.57 -5.73
N ILE A 137 -0.84 6.53 -6.48
CA ILE A 137 -1.12 5.20 -5.93
C ILE A 137 -0.45 4.13 -6.79
N GLY A 138 0.26 3.23 -6.14
CA GLY A 138 0.79 1.99 -6.74
C GLY A 138 -0.06 0.79 -6.38
N TYR A 139 -0.34 -0.09 -7.35
CA TYR A 139 -1.08 -1.34 -7.18
C TYR A 139 -0.23 -2.52 -7.61
N TYR A 140 -0.30 -3.61 -6.86
CA TYR A 140 0.26 -4.91 -7.25
C TYR A 140 -0.78 -6.03 -7.13
N PHE A 141 -0.64 -7.13 -7.90
CA PHE A 141 -1.64 -8.21 -7.96
C PHE A 141 -1.06 -9.62 -8.16
N GLU A 142 0.21 -9.82 -7.98
CA GLU A 142 0.87 -11.13 -8.10
C GLU A 142 1.82 -11.36 -6.92
N GLY A 143 1.44 -10.77 -5.77
CA GLY A 143 2.26 -10.75 -4.58
C GLY A 143 3.07 -9.47 -4.46
N GLY A 144 3.15 -8.98 -3.23
CA GLY A 144 3.97 -7.84 -2.88
C GLY A 144 4.36 -7.86 -1.40
N LEU A 145 5.46 -7.19 -1.12
CA LEU A 145 6.02 -7.05 0.22
C LEU A 145 6.29 -5.57 0.49
N ILE A 146 5.64 -5.01 1.50
CA ILE A 146 5.99 -3.69 2.03
C ILE A 146 6.85 -3.87 3.27
N VAL A 147 7.98 -3.18 3.28
CA VAL A 147 8.93 -3.18 4.42
C VAL A 147 9.04 -1.77 4.94
N ASP A 148 8.95 -1.61 6.23
CA ASP A 148 9.29 -0.40 6.94
C ASP A 148 10.29 -0.65 8.08
N SER A 149 10.46 0.32 9.01
CA SER A 149 11.46 0.20 10.07
C SER A 149 11.17 -0.91 11.11
N LEU A 150 9.93 -1.38 11.21
CA LEU A 150 9.48 -2.32 12.24
C LEU A 150 8.82 -3.58 11.65
N ASN A 151 8.14 -3.44 10.51
CA ASN A 151 7.24 -4.46 10.02
C ASN A 151 7.57 -4.88 8.59
N GLN A 152 7.24 -6.13 8.27
CA GLN A 152 7.17 -6.65 6.92
C GLN A 152 5.72 -7.10 6.66
N LEU A 153 5.10 -6.57 5.61
CA LEU A 153 3.69 -6.82 5.30
C LEU A 153 3.59 -7.39 3.88
N SER A 154 3.10 -8.59 3.75
CA SER A 154 2.91 -9.25 2.46
C SER A 154 1.44 -9.57 2.20
N SER A 155 1.06 -9.61 0.92
CA SER A 155 -0.26 -10.07 0.48
C SER A 155 -0.22 -10.43 -1.01
N PHE A 156 -1.27 -11.07 -1.52
CA PHE A 156 -1.38 -11.34 -2.95
C PHE A 156 -1.76 -10.08 -3.74
N TYR A 157 -2.73 -9.30 -3.23
CA TYR A 157 -3.12 -8.00 -3.79
C TYR A 157 -2.85 -6.89 -2.81
N GLY A 158 -2.43 -5.74 -3.31
CA GLY A 158 -2.32 -4.56 -2.47
C GLY A 158 -2.12 -3.26 -3.24
N GLN A 159 -2.22 -2.19 -2.48
CA GLN A 159 -1.92 -0.85 -2.97
C GLN A 159 -1.20 -0.04 -1.90
N TYR A 160 -0.42 0.92 -2.33
CA TYR A 160 0.25 1.88 -1.47
C TYR A 160 0.14 3.29 -2.03
N SER A 161 -0.24 4.24 -1.17
CA SER A 161 -0.25 5.67 -1.49
C SER A 161 0.87 6.39 -0.75
N PRO A 162 1.91 6.87 -1.45
CA PRO A 162 2.98 7.66 -0.85
C PRO A 162 2.52 8.97 -0.21
N GLU A 163 1.40 9.53 -0.68
CA GLU A 163 0.84 10.78 -0.18
C GLU A 163 0.10 10.59 1.15
N THR A 164 -0.82 9.63 1.20
CA THR A 164 -1.63 9.36 2.40
C THR A 164 -0.94 8.45 3.39
N LYS A 165 0.19 7.83 3.02
CA LYS A 165 0.92 6.82 3.81
C LYS A 165 0.12 5.55 4.08
N LEU A 166 -1.00 5.36 3.40
CA LEU A 166 -1.88 4.22 3.57
C LEU A 166 -1.50 3.09 2.61
N ALA A 167 -1.29 1.90 3.17
CA ALA A 167 -1.23 0.64 2.45
C ALA A 167 -2.50 -0.17 2.71
N VAL A 168 -3.03 -0.81 1.68
CA VAL A 168 -4.19 -1.70 1.74
C VAL A 168 -3.76 -3.05 1.22
N PHE A 169 -4.06 -4.10 1.97
CA PHE A 169 -3.68 -5.48 1.68
C PHE A 169 -4.92 -6.36 1.61
N ASN A 170 -4.96 -7.23 0.61
CA ASN A 170 -6.05 -8.18 0.43
C ASN A 170 -5.48 -9.53 -0.03
N ASP A 171 -6.10 -10.59 0.46
CA ASP A 171 -5.78 -11.98 0.21
C ASP A 171 -4.40 -12.39 0.75
N SER A 172 -4.43 -13.39 1.61
CA SER A 172 -3.22 -13.99 2.20
C SER A 172 -2.30 -12.97 2.88
N VAL A 173 -2.91 -12.03 3.62
CA VAL A 173 -2.17 -10.96 4.30
C VAL A 173 -1.39 -11.53 5.47
N GLN A 174 -0.09 -11.22 5.52
CA GLN A 174 0.78 -11.53 6.64
C GLN A 174 1.54 -10.29 7.07
N VAL A 175 1.53 -9.99 8.37
CA VAL A 175 2.36 -8.96 8.99
C VAL A 175 3.35 -9.65 9.91
N GLU A 176 4.63 -9.44 9.64
CA GLU A 176 5.72 -9.91 10.50
C GLU A 176 6.31 -8.72 11.28
N ASN A 177 6.28 -8.82 12.59
CA ASN A 177 6.88 -7.90 13.54
C ASN A 177 7.79 -8.71 14.47
N PRO A 178 8.85 -8.16 15.07
CA PRO A 178 9.71 -8.89 16.01
C PRO A 178 8.95 -9.57 17.16
N ASP A 179 7.79 -9.06 17.51
CA ASP A 179 7.01 -9.49 18.66
C ASP A 179 5.82 -10.37 18.34
N PHE A 180 5.32 -10.34 17.10
CA PHE A 180 4.14 -11.12 16.68
C PHE A 180 4.11 -11.36 15.19
N THR A 181 3.28 -12.30 14.77
CA THR A 181 2.87 -12.48 13.37
C THR A 181 1.35 -12.34 13.30
N LEU A 182 0.84 -11.51 12.39
CA LEU A 182 -0.58 -11.35 12.12
C LEU A 182 -0.92 -11.93 10.75
N TYR A 183 -1.95 -12.75 10.68
CA TYR A 183 -2.54 -13.27 9.45
C TYR A 183 -3.93 -12.69 9.28
N SER A 184 -4.30 -12.25 8.07
CA SER A 184 -5.58 -11.61 7.79
C SER A 184 -6.03 -11.83 6.35
N ASP A 185 -7.34 -11.64 6.09
CA ASP A 185 -7.84 -11.55 4.73
C ASP A 185 -7.72 -10.13 4.18
N THR A 186 -7.99 -9.13 5.02
CA THR A 186 -7.98 -7.71 4.64
C THR A 186 -7.44 -6.86 5.76
N LEU A 187 -6.44 -6.05 5.44
CA LEU A 187 -5.77 -5.17 6.38
C LEU A 187 -5.50 -3.81 5.74
N HIS A 188 -5.70 -2.74 6.50
CA HIS A 188 -5.15 -1.43 6.19
C HIS A 188 -3.99 -1.13 7.13
N TYR A 189 -2.92 -0.56 6.60
CA TYR A 189 -1.76 -0.20 7.40
C TYR A 189 -1.34 1.24 7.12
N ASP A 190 -1.33 2.05 8.15
CA ASP A 190 -0.78 3.41 8.08
C ASP A 190 0.72 3.34 8.36
N THR A 191 1.53 3.61 7.33
CA THR A 191 2.99 3.50 7.39
C THR A 191 3.66 4.64 8.17
N GLU A 192 2.93 5.69 8.53
CA GLU A 192 3.42 6.80 9.36
C GLU A 192 3.15 6.52 10.85
N SER A 193 1.89 6.27 11.22
CA SER A 193 1.50 5.96 12.60
C SER A 193 1.84 4.54 13.03
N LYS A 194 2.12 3.63 12.08
CA LYS A 194 2.38 2.20 12.30
C LYS A 194 1.19 1.45 12.90
N VAL A 195 -0.01 1.88 12.58
CA VAL A 195 -1.26 1.26 13.01
C VAL A 195 -1.81 0.36 11.92
N ALA A 196 -2.04 -0.91 12.30
CA ALA A 196 -2.74 -1.89 11.47
C ALA A 196 -4.24 -1.90 11.82
N THR A 197 -5.11 -1.65 10.84
CA THR A 197 -6.57 -1.75 10.97
C THR A 197 -7.04 -3.06 10.38
N ILE A 198 -7.64 -3.90 11.19
CA ILE A 198 -8.13 -5.23 10.85
C ILE A 198 -9.56 -5.10 10.33
N LEU A 199 -9.81 -5.61 9.12
CA LEU A 199 -11.11 -5.51 8.42
C LEU A 199 -11.69 -6.86 7.98
N GLY A 200 -11.07 -7.96 8.40
CA GLY A 200 -11.49 -9.32 8.09
C GLY A 200 -11.01 -10.33 9.12
N PRO A 201 -11.38 -11.60 8.99
CA PRO A 201 -10.91 -12.67 9.87
C PRO A 201 -9.39 -12.65 10.00
N SER A 202 -8.92 -12.59 11.24
CA SER A 202 -7.50 -12.41 11.53
C SER A 202 -7.07 -13.22 12.74
N VAL A 203 -5.82 -13.66 12.71
CA VAL A 203 -5.15 -14.37 13.80
C VAL A 203 -3.83 -13.68 14.09
N ILE A 204 -3.62 -13.30 15.35
CA ILE A 204 -2.34 -12.71 15.81
C ILE A 204 -1.68 -13.73 16.73
N VAL A 205 -0.47 -14.14 16.39
CA VAL A 205 0.31 -15.13 17.14
C VAL A 205 1.53 -14.45 17.76
N SER A 206 1.74 -14.66 19.04
CA SER A 206 2.89 -14.15 19.79
C SER A 206 3.32 -15.13 20.88
N ASP A 207 4.44 -14.88 21.54
CA ASP A 207 4.91 -15.69 22.67
C ASP A 207 3.92 -15.72 23.86
N SER A 208 3.10 -14.66 24.01
CA SER A 208 2.13 -14.51 25.08
C SER A 208 0.79 -15.19 24.80
N GLY A 209 0.55 -15.64 23.57
CA GLY A 209 -0.68 -16.31 23.17
C GLY A 209 -1.16 -15.98 21.76
N THR A 210 -2.39 -16.40 21.50
CA THR A 210 -3.04 -16.24 20.18
C THR A 210 -4.30 -15.39 20.32
N ILE A 211 -4.54 -14.50 19.37
CA ILE A 211 -5.73 -13.65 19.30
C ILE A 211 -6.48 -13.99 18.00
N HIS A 212 -7.79 -14.22 18.11
CA HIS A 212 -8.69 -14.35 16.98
C HIS A 212 -9.64 -13.14 16.96
N THR A 213 -9.70 -12.43 15.86
CA THR A 213 -10.53 -11.23 15.69
C THR A 213 -10.95 -11.07 14.24
N SER A 214 -12.01 -10.31 13.98
CA SER A 214 -12.42 -9.94 12.62
C SER A 214 -12.43 -8.45 12.38
N ARG A 215 -12.31 -7.66 13.45
CA ARG A 215 -12.27 -6.21 13.37
C ARG A 215 -11.54 -5.59 14.56
N GLY A 216 -10.78 -4.55 14.30
CA GLY A 216 -10.06 -3.84 15.33
C GLY A 216 -8.87 -3.08 14.78
N TRP A 217 -7.98 -2.72 15.66
CA TRP A 217 -6.68 -2.14 15.28
C TRP A 217 -5.57 -2.61 16.22
N TYR A 218 -4.36 -2.59 15.71
CA TYR A 218 -3.14 -2.86 16.45
C TYR A 218 -2.10 -1.77 16.17
N ASP A 219 -1.63 -1.11 17.21
CA ASP A 219 -0.52 -0.16 17.16
C ASP A 219 0.78 -0.92 17.39
N THR A 220 1.61 -1.02 16.35
CA THR A 220 2.84 -1.83 16.35
C THR A 220 4.00 -1.12 17.07
N VAL A 221 3.88 0.16 17.40
CA VAL A 221 4.87 0.94 18.16
C VAL A 221 4.60 0.87 19.66
N ASN A 222 3.33 1.09 20.05
CA ASN A 222 2.93 1.16 21.45
C ASN A 222 2.46 -0.19 22.00
N ASN A 223 2.47 -1.25 21.17
CA ASN A 223 2.02 -2.61 21.52
C ASN A 223 0.62 -2.62 22.15
N THR A 224 -0.28 -1.77 21.65
CA THR A 224 -1.68 -1.70 22.09
C THR A 224 -2.63 -2.11 21.00
N SER A 225 -3.76 -2.72 21.38
CA SER A 225 -4.80 -3.12 20.46
C SER A 225 -6.19 -2.89 21.03
N LEU A 226 -7.14 -2.64 20.13
CA LEU A 226 -8.57 -2.73 20.41
C LEU A 226 -9.16 -3.73 19.43
N LEU A 227 -9.70 -4.81 19.97
CA LEU A 227 -10.31 -5.93 19.24
C LEU A 227 -11.82 -5.87 19.43
N LEU A 228 -12.56 -6.07 18.37
CA LEU A 228 -14.03 -5.94 18.34
C LEU A 228 -14.68 -7.24 17.85
N ASP A 229 -16.02 -7.30 17.88
CA ASP A 229 -16.83 -8.37 17.29
C ASP A 229 -16.57 -9.75 17.93
N GLN A 230 -16.67 -9.83 19.25
CA GLN A 230 -16.49 -11.07 20.02
C GLN A 230 -15.12 -11.71 19.78
N SER A 231 -14.08 -10.91 19.90
CA SER A 231 -12.71 -11.41 19.77
C SER A 231 -12.36 -12.37 20.91
N GLN A 232 -11.44 -13.28 20.61
CA GLN A 232 -10.96 -14.31 21.52
C GLN A 232 -9.46 -14.15 21.73
N VAL A 233 -9.04 -14.20 23.00
CA VAL A 233 -7.62 -14.17 23.39
C VAL A 233 -7.31 -15.46 24.14
N GLU A 234 -6.35 -16.21 23.63
CA GLU A 234 -5.87 -17.46 24.22
C GLU A 234 -4.49 -17.26 24.83
N SER A 235 -4.33 -17.60 26.11
CA SER A 235 -3.04 -17.53 26.81
C SER A 235 -2.89 -18.74 27.75
N GLY A 236 -2.01 -19.67 27.39
CA GLY A 236 -1.89 -20.97 28.08
C GLY A 236 -3.19 -21.79 27.95
N GLU A 237 -3.77 -22.18 29.08
CA GLU A 237 -5.06 -22.93 29.12
C GLU A 237 -6.28 -22.00 29.19
N LYS A 238 -6.07 -20.66 29.26
CA LYS A 238 -7.13 -19.68 29.44
C LYS A 238 -7.59 -19.09 28.13
N ILE A 239 -8.91 -18.99 27.97
CA ILE A 239 -9.55 -18.34 26.83
C ILE A 239 -10.46 -17.23 27.32
N LEU A 240 -10.19 -16.02 26.88
CA LEU A 240 -10.98 -14.83 27.16
C LEU A 240 -11.74 -14.41 25.89
N ILE A 241 -13.05 -14.23 26.00
CA ILE A 241 -13.93 -13.76 24.91
C ILE A 241 -14.64 -12.52 25.38
N GLY A 242 -14.82 -11.54 24.48
CA GLY A 242 -15.57 -10.31 24.76
C GLY A 242 -15.97 -9.57 23.50
N ASP A 243 -17.01 -8.75 23.61
CA ASP A 243 -17.47 -7.91 22.48
C ASP A 243 -16.43 -6.86 22.09
N SER A 244 -15.67 -6.38 23.07
CA SER A 244 -14.55 -5.46 22.88
C SER A 244 -13.46 -5.78 23.88
N ILE A 245 -12.22 -5.94 23.39
CA ILE A 245 -11.05 -6.24 24.22
C ILE A 245 -9.99 -5.18 23.91
N PHE A 246 -9.65 -4.36 24.89
CA PHE A 246 -8.45 -3.53 24.84
C PHE A 246 -7.29 -4.29 25.49
N TYR A 247 -6.13 -4.29 24.87
CA TYR A 247 -4.96 -4.94 25.41
C TYR A 247 -3.70 -4.09 25.20
N ASN A 248 -2.92 -3.96 26.27
CA ASN A 248 -1.59 -3.36 26.24
C ASN A 248 -0.58 -4.46 26.57
N ARG A 249 0.20 -4.85 25.58
CA ARG A 249 1.14 -5.96 25.70
C ARG A 249 2.32 -5.65 26.62
N ASP A 250 2.83 -4.42 26.60
CA ASP A 250 4.01 -4.03 27.40
C ASP A 250 3.73 -4.06 28.90
N THR A 251 2.50 -3.70 29.28
CA THR A 251 2.08 -3.73 30.69
C THR A 251 1.38 -5.03 31.08
N GLY A 252 0.97 -5.84 30.11
CA GLY A 252 0.11 -7.02 30.31
C GLY A 252 -1.31 -6.68 30.76
N MET A 253 -1.72 -5.40 30.68
CA MET A 253 -3.05 -4.96 31.07
C MET A 253 -4.06 -5.20 29.96
N GLY A 254 -5.17 -5.84 30.31
CA GLY A 254 -6.33 -6.04 29.41
C GLY A 254 -7.63 -5.58 30.07
N GLU A 255 -8.49 -4.98 29.27
CA GLU A 255 -9.84 -4.60 29.66
C GLU A 255 -10.85 -5.21 28.68
N VAL A 256 -11.89 -5.82 29.20
CA VAL A 256 -12.93 -6.50 28.39
C VAL A 256 -14.27 -5.90 28.67
N TYR A 257 -15.02 -5.62 27.61
CA TYR A 257 -16.34 -5.03 27.69
C TYR A 257 -17.35 -5.87 26.89
N GLY A 258 -18.55 -6.01 27.46
CA GLY A 258 -19.69 -6.70 26.85
C GLY A 258 -19.50 -8.21 26.73
N ASN A 259 -20.54 -8.98 27.03
CA ASN A 259 -20.64 -10.44 26.87
C ASN A 259 -19.36 -11.24 27.17
N MET A 260 -18.71 -10.89 28.30
CA MET A 260 -17.42 -11.50 28.67
C MET A 260 -17.59 -12.94 29.10
N SER A 261 -16.72 -13.83 28.61
CA SER A 261 -16.55 -15.21 29.07
C SER A 261 -15.08 -15.50 29.29
N LEU A 262 -14.76 -16.11 30.43
CA LEU A 262 -13.43 -16.66 30.74
C LEU A 262 -13.56 -18.15 30.94
N ILE A 263 -12.79 -18.91 30.20
CA ILE A 263 -12.73 -20.37 30.23
C ILE A 263 -11.32 -20.75 30.67
N ASP A 264 -11.25 -21.59 31.73
CA ASP A 264 -10.01 -22.19 32.25
C ASP A 264 -9.92 -23.64 31.84
#